data_61598432053271214669d0fb744b44f4
#
_entry.id   61598432053271214669d0fb744b44f4
#
_cell.length_a   1.000
_cell.length_b   1.000
_cell.length_c   1.000
_cell.angle_alpha   90.00
_cell.angle_beta   90.00
_cell.angle_gamma   90.00
#
_symmetry.space_group_name_H-M   'P 1'
#
loop_
_entity.id
_entity.type
_entity.pdbx_description
1 polymer ?
#
loop_
_entity_poly.entity_id
_entity_poly.type
_entity_poly.pdbx_seq_one_letter_code
_entity_poly.pdbx_strand_id
1 'polypeptide(L)'
;MENTLVYACRVKDREILQRSSSGGAFTAISDAFLERGDAVLCARYNYEEHRTEFKLALTKEERDASSGSMYMQSYALDSWKEALYWLKENPERKLMFAGLGCQAAGFMQFMKMNGMSGRIFTVDIICHGAPSPLIWAEYARSLEKEGKLSDLNFRNKKTGWSKSVGTVKRNGEEISIAKYRRIYTDRYTIRPSCHLCPYTRMDRDTDITIGDFWHIEKSMPDFADEIGTSLVLIHTERGKELFDEIKENLELRESNTTDCWQLNLQEPTKPSEIRHKFWRDYRKYGIDHVMEHYGSVTFLRRAKRKIQKMLP
;
A
#
# COMPACT_ATOMS: atom_id res chain seq x y z
N MET A 1 1.97 4.56 23.99
CA MET A 1 2.88 5.34 23.12
C MET A 1 4.36 5.18 23.51
N GLU A 2 4.67 4.68 24.70
CA GLU A 2 6.07 4.59 25.18
C GLU A 2 6.92 3.48 24.53
N ASN A 3 6.36 2.57 23.75
CA ASN A 3 7.09 1.39 23.25
C ASN A 3 7.19 1.27 21.72
N THR A 4 6.69 2.21 20.92
CA THR A 4 6.84 2.13 19.44
C THR A 4 8.19 2.68 19.01
N LEU A 5 9.06 1.83 18.45
CA LEU A 5 10.31 2.27 17.85
C LEU A 5 10.06 2.77 16.43
N VAL A 6 10.75 3.83 16.04
CA VAL A 6 10.54 4.52 14.77
C VAL A 6 11.85 4.59 14.00
N TYR A 7 11.82 4.13 12.74
CA TYR A 7 12.98 4.17 11.85
C TYR A 7 12.63 4.73 10.47
N ALA A 8 13.59 5.47 9.91
CA ALA A 8 13.70 5.71 8.49
C ALA A 8 14.64 4.67 7.89
N CYS A 9 14.24 3.98 6.81
CA CYS A 9 15.12 2.98 6.22
C CYS A 9 15.01 2.88 4.70
N ARG A 10 16.10 2.36 4.11
CA ARG A 10 16.21 1.94 2.70
C ARG A 10 16.98 0.65 2.60
N VAL A 11 16.58 -0.22 1.68
CA VAL A 11 17.43 -1.36 1.32
C VAL A 11 18.71 -0.87 0.63
N LYS A 12 19.85 -1.52 0.92
CA LYS A 12 21.15 -1.21 0.30
C LYS A 12 21.18 -1.62 -1.18
N ASP A 13 20.43 -2.67 -1.55
CA ASP A 13 20.30 -3.13 -2.92
C ASP A 13 19.53 -2.11 -3.77
N ARG A 14 20.22 -1.55 -4.77
CA ARG A 14 19.71 -0.49 -5.63
C ARG A 14 18.60 -0.97 -6.58
N GLU A 15 18.62 -2.22 -7.03
CA GLU A 15 17.59 -2.77 -7.91
C GLU A 15 16.29 -2.97 -7.13
N ILE A 16 16.38 -3.53 -5.92
CA ILE A 16 15.24 -3.66 -5.00
C ILE A 16 14.68 -2.28 -4.66
N LEU A 17 15.53 -1.32 -4.33
CA LEU A 17 15.12 0.04 -4.00
C LEU A 17 14.35 0.69 -5.15
N GLN A 18 14.84 0.55 -6.38
CA GLN A 18 14.22 1.15 -7.57
C GLN A 18 12.84 0.58 -7.89
N ARG A 19 12.65 -0.74 -7.73
CA ARG A 19 11.35 -1.39 -7.98
C ARG A 19 10.36 -1.28 -6.80
N SER A 20 10.83 -0.92 -5.63
CA SER A 20 9.98 -0.72 -4.43
C SER A 20 9.15 0.55 -4.52
N SER A 21 7.98 0.57 -3.88
CA SER A 21 7.13 1.78 -3.81
C SER A 21 7.75 2.89 -2.96
N SER A 22 8.57 2.52 -1.96
CA SER A 22 9.27 3.42 -1.04
C SER A 22 10.71 2.93 -0.87
N GLY A 23 11.22 2.86 0.36
CA GLY A 23 12.59 2.42 0.70
C GLY A 23 12.82 0.90 0.69
N GLY A 24 11.84 0.07 0.36
CA GLY A 24 12.02 -1.39 0.24
C GLY A 24 11.85 -2.19 1.53
N ALA A 25 11.34 -1.61 2.61
CA ALA A 25 11.14 -2.29 3.90
C ALA A 25 10.33 -3.59 3.78
N PHE A 26 9.25 -3.61 2.97
CA PHE A 26 8.48 -4.83 2.72
C PHE A 26 9.34 -5.97 2.19
N THR A 27 10.20 -5.68 1.22
CA THR A 27 11.10 -6.69 0.62
C THR A 27 12.06 -7.24 1.66
N ALA A 28 12.76 -6.38 2.41
CA ALA A 28 13.71 -6.81 3.42
C ALA A 28 13.06 -7.66 4.53
N ILE A 29 11.87 -7.26 5.02
CA ILE A 29 11.14 -8.01 6.04
C ILE A 29 10.68 -9.37 5.50
N SER A 30 10.12 -9.42 4.29
CA SER A 30 9.60 -10.65 3.69
C SER A 30 10.71 -11.61 3.27
N ASP A 31 11.89 -11.13 2.90
CA ASP A 31 13.05 -11.98 2.60
C ASP A 31 13.45 -12.84 3.79
N ALA A 32 13.42 -12.29 5.00
CA ALA A 32 13.73 -13.04 6.21
C ALA A 32 12.79 -14.23 6.46
N PHE A 33 11.52 -14.14 6.07
CA PHE A 33 10.58 -15.26 6.12
C PHE A 33 10.87 -16.30 5.04
N LEU A 34 11.01 -15.85 3.80
CA LEU A 34 11.21 -16.75 2.65
C LEU A 34 12.54 -17.52 2.74
N GLU A 35 13.60 -16.89 3.23
CA GLU A 35 14.91 -17.54 3.45
C GLU A 35 14.87 -18.65 4.51
N ARG A 36 13.93 -18.58 5.45
CA ARG A 36 13.68 -19.64 6.44
C ARG A 36 12.76 -20.76 5.91
N GLY A 37 12.22 -20.60 4.69
CA GLY A 37 11.19 -21.48 4.12
C GLY A 37 9.81 -21.24 4.72
N ASP A 38 9.58 -20.10 5.34
CA ASP A 38 8.28 -19.62 5.78
C ASP A 38 7.52 -18.99 4.61
N ALA A 39 6.25 -18.64 4.80
CA ALA A 39 5.41 -18.06 3.75
C ALA A 39 5.11 -16.59 3.97
N VAL A 40 4.79 -15.89 2.87
CA VAL A 40 4.32 -14.51 2.87
C VAL A 40 2.96 -14.43 2.20
N LEU A 41 1.94 -13.93 2.89
CA LEU A 41 0.62 -13.64 2.34
C LEU A 41 0.53 -12.14 2.06
N CYS A 42 0.51 -11.75 0.79
CA CYS A 42 0.55 -10.36 0.36
C CYS A 42 -0.37 -10.08 -0.83
N ALA A 43 -0.68 -8.82 -1.06
CA ALA A 43 -1.62 -8.39 -2.09
C ALA A 43 -0.98 -8.42 -3.49
N ARG A 44 -1.64 -9.07 -4.44
CA ARG A 44 -1.23 -9.20 -5.85
C ARG A 44 -2.35 -8.79 -6.79
N TYR A 45 -1.99 -8.17 -7.92
CA TYR A 45 -2.97 -7.83 -8.95
C TYR A 45 -3.29 -9.03 -9.85
N ASN A 46 -4.58 -9.27 -10.04
CA ASN A 46 -5.12 -10.25 -10.97
C ASN A 46 -5.59 -9.52 -12.24
N TYR A 47 -4.90 -9.77 -13.36
CA TYR A 47 -5.18 -9.12 -14.66
C TYR A 47 -6.44 -9.64 -15.34
N GLU A 48 -6.88 -10.87 -15.06
CA GLU A 48 -8.09 -11.45 -15.66
C GLU A 48 -9.36 -10.82 -15.07
N GLU A 49 -9.33 -10.61 -13.74
CA GLU A 49 -10.47 -10.08 -13.00
C GLU A 49 -10.38 -8.56 -12.76
N HIS A 50 -9.26 -7.94 -13.12
CA HIS A 50 -8.94 -6.54 -12.81
C HIS A 50 -9.15 -6.18 -11.34
N ARG A 51 -8.70 -7.05 -10.44
CA ARG A 51 -8.80 -6.86 -8.99
C ARG A 51 -7.50 -7.16 -8.27
N THR A 52 -7.38 -6.67 -7.06
CA THR A 52 -6.32 -7.10 -6.15
C THR A 52 -6.86 -8.21 -5.26
N GLU A 53 -6.08 -9.26 -5.07
CA GLU A 53 -6.34 -10.37 -4.17
C GLU A 53 -5.09 -10.70 -3.36
N PHE A 54 -5.24 -11.37 -2.22
CA PHE A 54 -4.08 -11.90 -1.53
C PHE A 54 -3.58 -13.17 -2.20
N LYS A 55 -2.27 -13.36 -2.23
CA LYS A 55 -1.62 -14.60 -2.69
C LYS A 55 -0.57 -15.02 -1.69
N LEU A 56 -0.51 -16.32 -1.47
CA LEU A 56 0.57 -16.95 -0.73
C LEU A 56 1.81 -16.99 -1.63
N ALA A 57 2.92 -16.49 -1.12
CA ALA A 57 4.23 -16.53 -1.76
C ALA A 57 5.17 -17.40 -0.93
N LEU A 58 5.81 -18.37 -1.57
CA LEU A 58 6.78 -19.30 -0.99
C LEU A 58 8.20 -19.02 -1.49
N THR A 59 8.32 -18.20 -2.53
CA THR A 59 9.61 -17.77 -3.11
C THR A 59 9.68 -16.24 -3.24
N LYS A 60 10.90 -15.72 -3.40
CA LYS A 60 11.12 -14.29 -3.62
C LYS A 60 10.47 -13.81 -4.93
N GLU A 61 10.49 -14.63 -5.97
CA GLU A 61 9.89 -14.34 -7.28
C GLU A 61 8.37 -14.21 -7.17
N GLU A 62 7.72 -15.12 -6.43
CA GLU A 62 6.28 -15.04 -6.18
C GLU A 62 5.90 -13.81 -5.36
N ARG A 63 6.69 -13.46 -4.33
CA ARG A 63 6.53 -12.24 -3.55
C ARG A 63 6.77 -10.99 -4.40
N ASP A 64 7.76 -10.99 -5.27
CA ASP A 64 8.09 -9.86 -6.13
C ASP A 64 6.96 -9.54 -7.12
N ALA A 65 6.20 -10.53 -7.55
CA ALA A 65 4.98 -10.33 -8.32
C ALA A 65 3.88 -9.54 -7.57
N SER A 66 4.02 -9.38 -6.24
CA SER A 66 3.19 -8.54 -5.37
C SER A 66 3.85 -7.19 -5.03
N SER A 67 4.98 -6.86 -5.67
CA SER A 67 5.67 -5.60 -5.45
C SER A 67 4.85 -4.42 -5.98
N GLY A 68 4.95 -3.30 -5.27
CA GLY A 68 4.22 -2.10 -5.62
C GLY A 68 2.97 -1.86 -4.76
N SER A 69 2.48 -0.63 -4.81
CA SER A 69 1.26 -0.24 -4.10
C SER A 69 0.03 -0.60 -4.93
N MET A 70 -0.97 -1.21 -4.31
CA MET A 70 -2.26 -1.53 -4.94
C MET A 70 -3.33 -0.56 -4.43
N TYR A 71 -3.70 0.42 -5.26
CA TYR A 71 -4.70 1.43 -4.86
C TYR A 71 -6.13 0.97 -5.18
N MET A 72 -6.51 -0.15 -4.58
CA MET A 72 -7.88 -0.69 -4.54
C MET A 72 -8.04 -1.66 -3.38
N GLN A 73 -9.27 -1.98 -3.02
CA GLN A 73 -9.52 -2.98 -1.99
C GLN A 73 -9.17 -4.37 -2.51
N SER A 74 -8.42 -5.15 -1.69
CA SER A 74 -8.10 -6.54 -1.98
C SER A 74 -9.21 -7.49 -1.56
N TYR A 75 -9.41 -8.55 -2.33
CA TYR A 75 -10.21 -9.73 -1.97
C TYR A 75 -9.36 -10.65 -1.09
N ALA A 76 -9.96 -11.23 -0.05
CA ALA A 76 -9.18 -11.81 1.03
C ALA A 76 -9.55 -13.26 1.38
N LEU A 77 -10.84 -13.62 1.41
CA LEU A 77 -11.31 -14.80 2.14
C LEU A 77 -10.74 -16.14 1.64
N ASP A 78 -10.66 -16.34 0.33
CA ASP A 78 -10.17 -17.60 -0.23
C ASP A 78 -8.67 -17.76 0.02
N SER A 79 -7.91 -16.70 -0.10
CA SER A 79 -6.47 -16.70 0.19
C SER A 79 -6.17 -16.90 1.68
N TRP A 80 -7.09 -16.47 2.58
CA TRP A 80 -6.96 -16.75 4.01
C TRP A 80 -7.16 -18.23 4.33
N LYS A 81 -8.09 -18.89 3.64
CA LYS A 81 -8.28 -20.34 3.76
C LYS A 81 -7.05 -21.10 3.22
N GLU A 82 -6.53 -20.69 2.06
CA GLU A 82 -5.31 -21.26 1.48
C GLU A 82 -4.14 -21.15 2.47
N ALA A 83 -3.92 -19.98 3.06
CA ALA A 83 -2.90 -19.76 4.06
C ALA A 83 -3.09 -20.64 5.31
N LEU A 84 -4.34 -20.84 5.76
CA LEU A 84 -4.66 -21.72 6.87
C LEU A 84 -4.34 -23.20 6.54
N TYR A 85 -4.70 -23.67 5.34
CA TYR A 85 -4.36 -25.02 4.88
C TYR A 85 -2.85 -25.22 4.80
N TRP A 86 -2.13 -24.28 4.21
CA TRP A 86 -0.67 -24.34 4.15
C TRP A 86 -0.03 -24.44 5.54
N LEU A 87 -0.48 -23.64 6.50
CA LEU A 87 0.00 -23.71 7.87
C LEU A 87 -0.29 -25.06 8.54
N LYS A 88 -1.43 -25.69 8.27
CA LYS A 88 -1.76 -27.02 8.82
C LYS A 88 -0.86 -28.11 8.27
N GLU A 89 -0.51 -28.04 6.97
CA GLU A 89 0.38 -28.99 6.31
C GLU A 89 1.86 -28.76 6.67
N ASN A 90 2.21 -27.58 7.18
CA ASN A 90 3.57 -27.19 7.53
C ASN A 90 3.66 -26.77 9.01
N PRO A 91 3.60 -27.70 9.97
CA PRO A 91 3.44 -27.39 11.40
C PRO A 91 4.55 -26.55 12.01
N GLU A 92 5.79 -26.64 11.51
CA GLU A 92 6.96 -25.92 12.01
C GLU A 92 7.13 -24.54 11.36
N ARG A 93 6.33 -24.22 10.32
CA ARG A 93 6.47 -22.97 9.55
C ARG A 93 5.64 -21.85 10.13
N LYS A 94 6.08 -20.62 9.85
CA LYS A 94 5.38 -19.37 10.18
C LYS A 94 4.87 -18.71 8.91
N LEU A 95 4.00 -17.74 9.06
CA LEU A 95 3.46 -16.97 7.96
C LEU A 95 3.49 -15.48 8.29
N MET A 96 4.07 -14.69 7.40
CA MET A 96 3.98 -13.24 7.44
C MET A 96 2.74 -12.79 6.65
N PHE A 97 1.85 -12.06 7.28
CA PHE A 97 0.76 -11.34 6.62
C PHE A 97 1.17 -9.90 6.37
N ALA A 98 1.06 -9.44 5.11
CA ALA A 98 1.29 -8.04 4.75
C ALA A 98 0.05 -7.42 4.09
N GLY A 99 -0.55 -6.41 4.74
CA GLY A 99 -1.79 -5.78 4.24
C GLY A 99 -2.15 -4.51 4.96
N LEU A 100 -3.40 -4.07 4.86
CA LEU A 100 -3.90 -2.90 5.58
C LEU A 100 -4.20 -3.27 7.04
N GLY A 101 -4.13 -2.33 7.99
CA GLY A 101 -4.38 -2.58 9.40
C GLY A 101 -5.72 -3.28 9.69
N CYS A 102 -6.80 -2.89 8.98
CA CYS A 102 -8.09 -3.56 9.10
C CYS A 102 -8.08 -5.00 8.54
N GLN A 103 -7.26 -5.29 7.54
CA GLN A 103 -7.11 -6.62 6.97
C GLN A 103 -6.23 -7.49 7.88
N ALA A 104 -5.17 -6.93 8.47
CA ALA A 104 -4.34 -7.61 9.45
C ALA A 104 -5.17 -8.02 10.68
N ALA A 105 -5.98 -7.12 11.22
CA ALA A 105 -6.87 -7.42 12.34
C ALA A 105 -7.88 -8.53 12.02
N GLY A 106 -8.51 -8.47 10.82
CA GLY A 106 -9.43 -9.51 10.37
C GLY A 106 -8.74 -10.86 10.17
N PHE A 107 -7.56 -10.88 9.56
CA PHE A 107 -6.75 -12.08 9.36
C PHE A 107 -6.31 -12.71 10.69
N MET A 108 -5.82 -11.88 11.62
CA MET A 108 -5.44 -12.37 12.95
C MET A 108 -6.62 -12.98 13.71
N GLN A 109 -7.81 -12.37 13.63
CA GLN A 109 -9.01 -12.93 14.23
C GLN A 109 -9.39 -14.27 13.58
N PHE A 110 -9.33 -14.37 12.25
CA PHE A 110 -9.57 -15.61 11.52
C PHE A 110 -8.56 -16.71 11.95
N MET A 111 -7.28 -16.39 12.04
CA MET A 111 -6.25 -17.33 12.47
C MET A 111 -6.37 -17.70 13.94
N LYS A 112 -6.78 -16.78 14.82
CA LYS A 112 -7.06 -17.05 16.24
C LYS A 112 -8.19 -18.06 16.41
N MET A 113 -9.28 -17.92 15.67
CA MET A 113 -10.40 -18.87 15.69
C MET A 113 -10.01 -20.28 15.21
N ASN A 114 -8.93 -20.40 14.46
CA ASN A 114 -8.39 -21.66 13.96
C ASN A 114 -7.15 -22.15 14.74
N GLY A 115 -6.78 -21.53 15.86
CA GLY A 115 -5.66 -21.93 16.70
C GLY A 115 -4.27 -21.66 16.12
N MET A 116 -4.17 -20.79 15.11
CA MET A 116 -2.92 -20.53 14.36
C MET A 116 -2.28 -19.17 14.62
N SER A 117 -2.86 -18.32 15.46
CA SER A 117 -2.41 -16.93 15.66
C SER A 117 -0.95 -16.82 16.15
N GLY A 118 -0.45 -17.76 16.93
CA GLY A 118 0.95 -17.78 17.43
C GLY A 118 2.00 -17.95 16.32
N ARG A 119 1.59 -18.38 15.12
CA ARG A 119 2.46 -18.62 13.97
C ARG A 119 2.38 -17.50 12.92
N ILE A 120 1.58 -16.47 13.20
CA ILE A 120 1.40 -15.34 12.28
C ILE A 120 2.23 -14.16 12.74
N PHE A 121 2.99 -13.59 11.81
CA PHE A 121 3.65 -12.30 11.94
C PHE A 121 2.91 -11.28 11.08
N THR A 122 2.67 -10.08 11.60
CA THR A 122 1.85 -9.08 10.92
C THR A 122 2.64 -7.84 10.56
N VAL A 123 2.60 -7.49 9.28
CA VAL A 123 3.09 -6.23 8.74
C VAL A 123 1.93 -5.45 8.16
N ASP A 124 1.60 -4.31 8.73
CA ASP A 124 0.57 -3.48 8.14
C ASP A 124 1.13 -2.21 7.49
N ILE A 125 0.30 -1.59 6.66
CA ILE A 125 0.67 -0.44 5.83
C ILE A 125 -0.09 0.80 6.28
N ILE A 126 0.60 1.95 6.37
CA ILE A 126 -0.06 3.24 6.56
C ILE A 126 -1.01 3.48 5.38
N CYS A 127 -2.31 3.61 5.69
CA CYS A 127 -3.37 3.59 4.68
C CYS A 127 -4.17 4.88 4.67
N HIS A 128 -4.37 5.45 3.47
CA HIS A 128 -5.18 6.64 3.23
C HIS A 128 -6.66 6.33 2.93
N GLY A 129 -7.07 5.06 3.08
CA GLY A 129 -8.39 4.55 2.71
C GLY A 129 -8.36 3.75 1.40
N ALA A 130 -9.13 2.67 1.36
CA ALA A 130 -9.22 1.79 0.18
C ALA A 130 -10.29 2.31 -0.79
N PRO A 131 -9.96 2.57 -2.05
CA PRO A 131 -10.95 2.93 -3.07
C PRO A 131 -11.78 1.72 -3.49
N SER A 132 -12.96 1.99 -4.05
CA SER A 132 -13.86 0.97 -4.59
C SER A 132 -13.19 0.14 -5.69
N PRO A 133 -13.17 -1.20 -5.58
CA PRO A 133 -12.61 -2.06 -6.63
C PRO A 133 -13.42 -1.99 -7.94
N LEU A 134 -14.72 -1.72 -7.86
CA LEU A 134 -15.59 -1.57 -9.02
C LEU A 134 -15.11 -0.47 -9.99
N ILE A 135 -14.77 0.69 -9.45
CA ILE A 135 -14.31 1.83 -10.27
C ILE A 135 -13.01 1.51 -11.01
N TRP A 136 -12.10 0.81 -10.34
CA TRP A 136 -10.87 0.36 -11.02
C TRP A 136 -11.16 -0.68 -12.08
N ALA A 137 -11.92 -1.74 -11.75
CA ALA A 137 -12.22 -2.83 -12.68
C ALA A 137 -12.91 -2.34 -13.95
N GLU A 138 -13.88 -1.45 -13.84
CA GLU A 138 -14.53 -0.88 -15.03
C GLU A 138 -13.61 0.03 -15.83
N TYR A 139 -12.77 0.82 -15.17
CA TYR A 139 -11.77 1.64 -15.86
C TYR A 139 -10.74 0.79 -16.57
N ALA A 140 -10.21 -0.26 -15.94
CA ALA A 140 -9.28 -1.18 -16.55
C ALA A 140 -9.91 -1.87 -17.78
N ARG A 141 -11.16 -2.37 -17.67
CA ARG A 141 -11.88 -2.94 -18.83
C ARG A 141 -12.09 -1.90 -19.95
N SER A 142 -12.31 -0.62 -19.61
CA SER A 142 -12.43 0.41 -20.66
C SER A 142 -11.12 0.63 -21.40
N LEU A 143 -9.98 0.58 -20.69
CA LEU A 143 -8.66 0.66 -21.30
C LEU A 143 -8.33 -0.59 -22.16
N GLU A 144 -8.81 -1.75 -21.73
CA GLU A 144 -8.56 -3.05 -22.40
C GLU A 144 -9.32 -3.23 -23.71
N LYS A 145 -10.34 -2.41 -23.98
CA LYS A 145 -11.02 -2.38 -25.30
C LYS A 145 -10.04 -2.11 -26.47
N GLU A 146 -8.95 -1.43 -26.19
CA GLU A 146 -7.92 -1.07 -27.18
C GLU A 146 -6.67 -1.96 -27.11
N GLY A 147 -6.63 -2.95 -26.20
CA GLY A 147 -5.54 -3.90 -26.11
C GLY A 147 -5.28 -4.39 -24.68
N LYS A 148 -4.64 -5.57 -24.59
CA LYS A 148 -4.38 -6.27 -23.32
C LYS A 148 -3.48 -5.45 -22.38
N LEU A 149 -3.86 -5.40 -21.10
CA LEU A 149 -3.11 -4.71 -20.05
C LEU A 149 -2.06 -5.61 -19.40
N SER A 150 -0.91 -5.02 -19.08
CA SER A 150 0.18 -5.62 -18.30
C SER A 150 0.95 -4.54 -17.49
N ASP A 151 1.88 -4.96 -16.63
CA ASP A 151 2.82 -4.10 -15.90
C ASP A 151 2.16 -2.89 -15.21
N LEU A 152 1.06 -3.16 -14.49
CA LEU A 152 0.37 -2.14 -13.69
C LEU A 152 1.28 -1.64 -12.57
N ASN A 153 1.54 -0.34 -12.56
CA ASN A 153 2.32 0.32 -11.51
C ASN A 153 1.63 1.63 -11.08
N PHE A 154 1.03 1.62 -9.90
CA PHE A 154 0.37 2.81 -9.36
C PHE A 154 1.35 3.90 -8.90
N ARG A 155 2.63 3.56 -8.73
CA ARG A 155 3.67 4.47 -8.23
C ARG A 155 4.98 4.34 -9.01
N ASN A 156 4.92 4.50 -10.32
CA ASN A 156 6.11 4.52 -11.17
C ASN A 156 7.00 5.71 -10.79
N LYS A 157 8.24 5.42 -10.36
CA LYS A 157 9.20 6.41 -9.85
C LYS A 157 10.12 7.01 -10.93
N LYS A 158 9.86 6.80 -12.22
CA LYS A 158 10.67 7.38 -13.32
C LYS A 158 10.90 8.89 -13.19
N THR A 159 9.94 9.60 -12.58
CA THR A 159 10.01 11.06 -12.36
C THR A 159 10.34 11.44 -10.91
N GLY A 160 10.87 10.51 -10.13
CA GLY A 160 11.13 10.66 -8.70
C GLY A 160 10.00 10.12 -7.82
N TRP A 161 10.35 9.73 -6.61
CA TRP A 161 9.42 9.10 -5.66
C TRP A 161 8.22 9.99 -5.30
N SER A 162 8.46 11.25 -4.94
CA SER A 162 7.40 12.20 -4.55
C SER A 162 6.51 12.63 -5.73
N LYS A 163 7.03 12.54 -6.95
CA LYS A 163 6.34 12.88 -8.20
C LYS A 163 5.85 11.65 -8.96
N SER A 164 5.87 10.48 -8.31
CA SER A 164 5.48 9.22 -8.95
C SER A 164 4.12 9.30 -9.66
N VAL A 165 4.03 8.67 -10.81
CA VAL A 165 2.81 8.59 -11.63
C VAL A 165 2.29 7.16 -11.68
N GLY A 166 1.00 6.99 -11.95
CA GLY A 166 0.45 5.67 -12.22
C GLY A 166 0.53 5.35 -13.70
N THR A 167 1.02 4.15 -14.03
CA THR A 167 1.14 3.65 -15.41
C THR A 167 0.66 2.21 -15.51
N VAL A 168 0.28 1.80 -16.72
CA VAL A 168 0.02 0.42 -17.10
C VAL A 168 0.48 0.25 -18.55
N LYS A 169 0.96 -0.93 -18.93
CA LYS A 169 1.21 -1.20 -20.35
C LYS A 169 -0.06 -1.72 -21.03
N ARG A 170 -0.30 -1.27 -22.25
CA ARG A 170 -1.35 -1.73 -23.14
C ARG A 170 -0.70 -2.14 -24.47
N ASN A 171 -0.79 -3.43 -24.82
CA ASN A 171 -0.05 -4.00 -25.98
C ASN A 171 1.46 -3.68 -25.93
N GLY A 172 2.06 -3.64 -24.73
CA GLY A 172 3.48 -3.31 -24.54
C GLY A 172 3.81 -1.82 -24.41
N GLU A 173 2.93 -0.91 -24.80
CA GLU A 173 3.12 0.53 -24.68
C GLU A 173 2.65 1.08 -23.34
N GLU A 174 3.49 1.88 -22.68
CA GLU A 174 3.17 2.49 -21.38
C GLU A 174 2.15 3.62 -21.54
N ILE A 175 1.00 3.49 -20.87
CA ILE A 175 -0.05 4.50 -20.79
C ILE A 175 -0.26 4.97 -19.36
N SER A 176 -0.69 6.23 -19.21
CA SER A 176 -0.91 6.85 -17.89
C SER A 176 -2.29 6.52 -17.33
N ILE A 177 -2.34 6.12 -16.06
CA ILE A 177 -3.57 5.98 -15.27
C ILE A 177 -3.77 7.15 -14.29
N ALA A 178 -3.24 8.32 -14.62
CA ALA A 178 -3.32 9.53 -13.78
C ALA A 178 -4.76 9.94 -13.46
N LYS A 179 -5.73 9.68 -14.37
CA LYS A 179 -7.16 9.93 -14.13
C LYS A 179 -7.66 9.15 -12.92
N TYR A 180 -7.34 7.86 -12.84
CA TYR A 180 -7.72 7.03 -11.70
C TYR A 180 -7.04 7.48 -10.40
N ARG A 181 -5.72 7.69 -10.43
CA ARG A 181 -5.00 8.21 -9.26
C ARG A 181 -5.61 9.51 -8.76
N ARG A 182 -6.05 10.37 -9.67
CA ARG A 182 -6.69 11.63 -9.33
C ARG A 182 -7.99 11.45 -8.56
N ILE A 183 -8.92 10.62 -9.05
CA ILE A 183 -10.19 10.38 -8.37
C ILE A 183 -10.01 9.70 -7.01
N TYR A 184 -8.95 8.89 -6.86
CA TYR A 184 -8.55 8.34 -5.57
C TYR A 184 -8.03 9.42 -4.61
N THR A 185 -7.04 10.21 -5.04
CA THR A 185 -6.43 11.26 -4.19
C THR A 185 -7.42 12.37 -3.84
N ASP A 186 -8.40 12.67 -4.71
CA ASP A 186 -9.49 13.58 -4.43
C ASP A 186 -10.61 12.91 -3.58
N ARG A 187 -10.43 11.64 -3.18
CA ARG A 187 -11.23 10.89 -2.20
C ARG A 187 -12.67 10.59 -2.63
N TYR A 188 -12.96 10.57 -3.95
CA TYR A 188 -14.32 10.30 -4.43
C TYR A 188 -14.72 8.83 -4.29
N THR A 189 -13.74 7.91 -4.36
CA THR A 189 -13.96 6.47 -4.44
C THR A 189 -13.64 5.71 -3.15
N ILE A 190 -13.09 6.39 -2.13
CA ILE A 190 -12.78 5.78 -0.84
C ILE A 190 -14.05 5.22 -0.19
N ARG A 191 -13.97 4.03 0.40
CA ARG A 191 -15.06 3.37 1.08
C ARG A 191 -15.56 4.20 2.28
N PRO A 192 -16.89 4.22 2.53
CA PRO A 192 -17.45 4.96 3.68
C PRO A 192 -16.83 4.56 5.02
N SER A 193 -16.60 3.26 5.25
CA SER A 193 -15.98 2.77 6.49
C SER A 193 -14.55 3.28 6.72
N CYS A 194 -13.82 3.63 5.65
CA CYS A 194 -12.48 4.19 5.78
C CYS A 194 -12.45 5.62 6.34
N HIS A 195 -13.59 6.33 6.27
CA HIS A 195 -13.72 7.66 6.86
C HIS A 195 -13.93 7.65 8.38
N LEU A 196 -14.11 6.45 8.95
CA LEU A 196 -14.24 6.18 10.40
C LEU A 196 -13.27 5.07 10.82
N CYS A 197 -12.13 4.96 10.15
CA CYS A 197 -11.18 3.87 10.32
C CYS A 197 -10.54 3.89 11.72
N PRO A 198 -10.67 2.84 12.55
CA PRO A 198 -10.05 2.80 13.86
C PRO A 198 -8.53 2.49 13.83
N TYR A 199 -8.00 2.15 12.65
CA TYR A 199 -6.58 1.79 12.46
C TYR A 199 -5.70 2.97 12.03
N THR A 200 -6.25 4.18 11.92
CA THR A 200 -5.47 5.41 11.64
C THR A 200 -4.95 6.00 12.94
N ARG A 201 -4.03 5.31 13.54
CA ARG A 201 -3.39 5.67 14.81
C ARG A 201 -1.91 5.24 14.79
N MET A 202 -1.10 5.85 15.64
CA MET A 202 0.32 5.53 15.77
C MET A 202 0.52 4.16 16.43
N ASP A 203 -0.23 3.89 17.48
CA ASP A 203 -0.22 2.65 18.23
C ASP A 203 -1.11 1.60 17.56
N ARG A 204 -0.54 0.47 17.13
CA ARG A 204 -1.24 -0.58 16.39
C ARG A 204 -0.98 -1.97 16.97
N ASP A 205 -1.93 -2.88 16.72
CA ASP A 205 -1.88 -4.25 17.22
C ASP A 205 -1.07 -5.20 16.27
N THR A 206 -0.38 -4.66 15.27
CA THR A 206 0.50 -5.40 14.36
C THR A 206 1.93 -5.41 14.87
N ASP A 207 2.77 -6.32 14.35
CA ASP A 207 4.17 -6.39 14.78
C ASP A 207 4.99 -5.22 14.25
N ILE A 208 4.79 -4.90 12.97
CA ILE A 208 5.46 -3.79 12.27
C ILE A 208 4.43 -3.06 11.40
N THR A 209 4.49 -1.73 11.41
CA THR A 209 3.82 -0.87 10.42
C THR A 209 4.85 -0.28 9.48
N ILE A 210 4.59 -0.33 8.18
CA ILE A 210 5.43 0.29 7.16
C ILE A 210 4.67 1.35 6.36
N GLY A 211 5.39 2.31 5.81
CA GLY A 211 4.84 3.34 4.94
C GLY A 211 5.90 4.18 4.27
N ASP A 212 5.47 5.24 3.62
CA ASP A 212 6.37 6.29 3.14
C ASP A 212 6.75 7.21 4.30
N PHE A 213 8.02 7.60 4.39
CA PHE A 213 8.42 8.63 5.34
C PHE A 213 8.22 10.03 4.72
N TRP A 214 6.98 10.50 4.71
CA TRP A 214 6.67 11.82 4.19
C TRP A 214 7.34 12.92 5.01
N HIS A 215 7.83 13.95 4.30
CA HIS A 215 8.49 15.11 4.92
C HIS A 215 9.82 14.82 5.60
N ILE A 216 10.47 13.71 5.26
CA ILE A 216 11.78 13.33 5.81
C ILE A 216 12.84 14.42 5.58
N GLU A 217 12.71 15.21 4.50
CA GLU A 217 13.59 16.34 4.19
C GLU A 217 13.60 17.43 5.26
N LYS A 218 12.60 17.46 6.15
CA LYS A 218 12.51 18.41 7.27
C LYS A 218 13.23 17.92 8.50
N SER A 219 13.17 16.63 8.81
CA SER A 219 13.78 16.04 10.02
C SER A 219 15.14 15.43 9.76
N MET A 220 15.38 14.89 8.57
CA MET A 220 16.60 14.18 8.17
C MET A 220 17.03 14.56 6.75
N PRO A 221 17.42 15.82 6.46
CA PRO A 221 17.73 16.27 5.09
C PRO A 221 18.87 15.49 4.44
N ASP A 222 19.84 15.02 5.21
CA ASP A 222 20.98 14.20 4.76
C ASP A 222 20.62 12.74 4.48
N PHE A 223 19.44 12.29 4.91
CA PHE A 223 18.91 10.95 4.62
C PHE A 223 17.77 10.99 3.58
N ALA A 224 17.28 12.17 3.25
CA ALA A 224 16.27 12.33 2.20
C ALA A 224 16.86 12.12 0.81
N ASP A 225 16.12 11.41 -0.06
CA ASP A 225 16.46 11.30 -1.48
C ASP A 225 15.22 11.22 -2.38
N GLU A 226 15.44 11.21 -3.71
CA GLU A 226 14.35 11.14 -4.69
C GLU A 226 13.91 9.70 -5.00
N ILE A 227 14.56 8.67 -4.45
CA ILE A 227 14.21 7.26 -4.68
C ILE A 227 13.15 6.80 -3.68
N GLY A 228 13.14 7.40 -2.49
CA GLY A 228 12.15 7.18 -1.42
C GLY A 228 12.71 6.44 -0.22
N THR A 229 12.18 6.80 0.94
CA THR A 229 12.55 6.24 2.24
C THR A 229 11.31 5.64 2.89
N SER A 230 11.43 4.43 3.42
CA SER A 230 10.39 3.78 4.20
C SER A 230 10.38 4.30 5.64
N LEU A 231 9.18 4.58 6.16
CA LEU A 231 8.93 4.67 7.58
C LEU A 231 8.63 3.27 8.10
N VAL A 232 9.26 2.89 9.21
CA VAL A 232 9.01 1.64 9.93
C VAL A 232 8.66 1.97 11.37
N LEU A 233 7.51 1.48 11.83
CA LEU A 233 7.08 1.53 13.22
C LEU A 233 7.06 0.11 13.76
N ILE A 234 7.78 -0.15 14.85
CA ILE A 234 7.87 -1.47 15.49
C ILE A 234 7.06 -1.43 16.78
N HIS A 235 6.09 -2.34 16.92
CA HIS A 235 5.11 -2.33 18.00
C HIS A 235 5.30 -3.47 19.00
N THR A 236 5.97 -4.58 18.60
CA THR A 236 6.14 -5.76 19.45
C THR A 236 7.61 -6.18 19.57
N GLU A 237 7.94 -6.95 20.63
CA GLU A 237 9.31 -7.46 20.81
C GLU A 237 9.74 -8.35 19.64
N ARG A 238 8.87 -9.26 19.15
CA ARG A 238 9.19 -10.09 17.98
C ARG A 238 9.36 -9.28 16.69
N GLY A 239 8.67 -8.13 16.59
CA GLY A 239 8.89 -7.16 15.50
C GLY A 239 10.29 -6.56 15.58
N LYS A 240 10.75 -6.24 16.79
CA LYS A 240 12.09 -5.72 17.07
C LYS A 240 13.16 -6.78 16.78
N GLU A 241 12.98 -8.00 17.27
CA GLU A 241 13.89 -9.13 17.00
C GLU A 241 14.10 -9.33 15.49
N LEU A 242 13.01 -9.39 14.73
CA LEU A 242 13.08 -9.52 13.27
C LEU A 242 13.79 -8.33 12.62
N PHE A 243 13.47 -7.11 13.05
CA PHE A 243 14.08 -5.92 12.49
C PHE A 243 15.59 -5.85 12.78
N ASP A 244 16.02 -6.27 13.98
CA ASP A 244 17.42 -6.38 14.36
C ASP A 244 18.20 -7.38 13.50
N GLU A 245 17.57 -8.48 13.06
CA GLU A 245 18.18 -9.45 12.15
C GLU A 245 18.43 -8.88 10.74
N ILE A 246 17.51 -8.06 10.23
CA ILE A 246 17.57 -7.56 8.85
C ILE A 246 18.29 -6.21 8.70
N LYS A 247 18.60 -5.53 9.80
CA LYS A 247 19.19 -4.17 9.78
C LYS A 247 20.49 -4.05 8.98
N GLU A 248 21.28 -5.11 8.92
CA GLU A 248 22.53 -5.13 8.15
C GLU A 248 22.30 -4.96 6.63
N ASN A 249 21.10 -5.29 6.14
CA ASN A 249 20.69 -5.13 4.74
C ASN A 249 20.12 -3.74 4.44
N LEU A 250 20.02 -2.90 5.46
CA LEU A 250 19.36 -1.59 5.39
C LEU A 250 20.34 -0.44 5.68
N GLU A 251 20.11 0.67 5.02
CA GLU A 251 20.54 1.99 5.50
C GLU A 251 19.47 2.47 6.50
N LEU A 252 19.86 2.80 7.72
CA LEU A 252 18.94 3.12 8.82
C LEU A 252 19.24 4.49 9.44
N ARG A 253 18.17 5.14 9.91
CA ARG A 253 18.20 6.23 10.89
C ARG A 253 17.10 6.03 11.91
N GLU A 254 17.44 6.15 13.18
CA GLU A 254 16.43 6.23 14.23
C GLU A 254 15.65 7.53 14.11
N SER A 255 14.37 7.47 14.46
CA SER A 255 13.45 8.58 14.41
C SER A 255 12.54 8.56 15.65
N ASN A 256 11.53 9.40 15.64
CA ASN A 256 10.56 9.49 16.71
C ASN A 256 9.15 9.79 16.17
N THR A 257 8.16 9.72 17.05
CA THR A 257 6.75 9.90 16.69
C THR A 257 6.40 11.31 16.23
N THR A 258 7.23 12.31 16.56
CA THR A 258 7.05 13.71 16.14
C THR A 258 7.54 13.90 14.71
N ASP A 259 8.74 13.40 14.39
CA ASP A 259 9.37 13.56 13.09
C ASP A 259 8.65 12.79 11.97
N CYS A 260 8.08 11.62 12.32
CA CYS A 260 7.33 10.80 11.38
C CYS A 260 5.84 11.16 11.29
N TRP A 261 5.45 12.30 11.86
CA TRP A 261 4.05 12.72 11.88
C TRP A 261 3.45 12.79 10.47
N GLN A 262 2.34 12.13 10.28
CA GLN A 262 1.51 12.22 9.08
C GLN A 262 0.04 11.97 9.43
N LEU A 263 -0.86 12.60 8.67
CA LEU A 263 -2.29 12.64 8.98
C LEU A 263 -2.89 11.25 9.22
N ASN A 264 -2.55 10.27 8.39
CA ASN A 264 -3.11 8.91 8.50
C ASN A 264 -2.48 8.02 9.59
N LEU A 265 -1.63 8.59 10.44
CA LEU A 265 -1.24 8.06 11.74
C LEU A 265 -1.99 8.72 12.91
N GLN A 266 -2.88 9.67 12.64
CA GLN A 266 -3.60 10.45 13.64
C GLN A 266 -5.12 10.34 13.48
N GLU A 267 -5.62 10.55 12.27
CA GLU A 267 -7.05 10.55 11.99
C GLU A 267 -7.39 9.93 10.63
N PRO A 268 -8.62 9.39 10.47
CA PRO A 268 -9.10 8.89 9.19
C PRO A 268 -9.17 9.97 8.12
N THR A 269 -8.97 9.55 6.87
CA THR A 269 -9.15 10.42 5.71
C THR A 269 -10.59 10.93 5.62
N LYS A 270 -10.80 12.24 5.66
CA LYS A 270 -12.13 12.87 5.53
C LYS A 270 -12.73 12.65 4.14
N PRO A 271 -14.06 12.43 4.03
CA PRO A 271 -14.71 12.29 2.73
C PRO A 271 -14.59 13.56 1.89
N SER A 272 -14.62 13.43 0.57
CA SER A 272 -14.75 14.58 -0.31
C SER A 272 -16.17 15.14 -0.25
N GLU A 273 -16.33 16.46 -0.18
CA GLU A 273 -17.64 17.15 -0.18
C GLU A 273 -18.51 16.79 -1.39
N ILE A 274 -17.87 16.56 -2.54
CA ILE A 274 -18.56 16.22 -3.78
C ILE A 274 -18.61 14.72 -4.07
N ARG A 275 -18.28 13.85 -3.09
CA ARG A 275 -18.29 12.39 -3.26
C ARG A 275 -19.69 11.90 -3.72
N HIS A 276 -20.77 12.43 -3.16
CA HIS A 276 -22.13 12.09 -3.55
C HIS A 276 -22.43 12.43 -5.02
N LYS A 277 -21.91 13.55 -5.51
CA LYS A 277 -22.02 13.99 -6.90
C LYS A 277 -21.29 13.03 -7.84
N PHE A 278 -20.04 12.65 -7.50
CA PHE A 278 -19.27 11.66 -8.26
C PHE A 278 -20.07 10.36 -8.45
N TRP A 279 -20.63 9.77 -7.37
CA TRP A 279 -21.36 8.50 -7.43
C TRP A 279 -22.72 8.61 -8.14
N ARG A 280 -23.39 9.74 -8.06
CA ARG A 280 -24.60 10.03 -8.85
C ARG A 280 -24.27 10.07 -10.35
N ASP A 281 -23.20 10.79 -10.72
CA ASP A 281 -22.82 10.96 -12.12
C ASP A 281 -22.26 9.65 -12.69
N TYR A 282 -21.54 8.85 -11.88
CA TYR A 282 -21.12 7.49 -12.26
C TYR A 282 -22.33 6.59 -12.59
N ARG A 283 -23.35 6.54 -11.72
CA ARG A 283 -24.55 5.74 -11.96
C ARG A 283 -25.34 6.20 -13.20
N LYS A 284 -25.30 7.48 -13.52
CA LYS A 284 -26.05 8.05 -14.64
C LYS A 284 -25.32 7.95 -15.98
N TYR A 285 -24.00 8.14 -15.97
CA TYR A 285 -23.22 8.35 -17.19
C TYR A 285 -22.08 7.33 -17.37
N GLY A 286 -21.81 6.47 -16.39
CA GLY A 286 -20.80 5.41 -16.46
C GLY A 286 -19.37 5.87 -16.21
N ILE A 287 -18.45 4.90 -16.36
CA ILE A 287 -17.04 5.04 -15.97
C ILE A 287 -16.30 6.07 -16.81
N ASP A 288 -16.47 6.07 -18.13
CA ASP A 288 -15.71 6.94 -19.04
C ASP A 288 -16.02 8.42 -18.74
N HIS A 289 -17.29 8.74 -18.46
CA HIS A 289 -17.70 10.08 -18.07
C HIS A 289 -17.03 10.55 -16.78
N VAL A 290 -17.04 9.73 -15.73
CA VAL A 290 -16.45 10.16 -14.45
C VAL A 290 -14.92 10.22 -14.50
N MET A 291 -14.26 9.36 -15.29
CA MET A 291 -12.83 9.45 -15.53
C MET A 291 -12.47 10.74 -16.22
N GLU A 292 -13.25 11.16 -17.24
CA GLU A 292 -12.99 12.41 -17.95
C GLU A 292 -13.31 13.61 -17.08
N HIS A 293 -14.50 13.63 -16.46
CA HIS A 293 -14.98 14.81 -15.75
C HIS A 293 -14.25 15.06 -14.40
N TYR A 294 -13.94 14.00 -13.64
CA TYR A 294 -13.34 14.10 -12.31
C TYR A 294 -11.84 13.77 -12.30
N GLY A 295 -11.38 12.90 -13.21
CA GLY A 295 -9.98 12.48 -13.32
C GLY A 295 -9.10 13.44 -14.11
N SER A 296 -9.67 14.20 -15.06
CA SER A 296 -8.92 15.15 -15.87
C SER A 296 -8.59 16.44 -15.10
N VAL A 297 -7.42 16.99 -15.36
CA VAL A 297 -6.97 18.27 -14.77
C VAL A 297 -7.45 19.43 -15.67
N THR A 298 -8.64 19.97 -15.38
CA THR A 298 -9.10 21.18 -16.08
C THR A 298 -8.27 22.40 -15.69
N PHE A 299 -8.11 23.36 -16.61
CA PHE A 299 -7.38 24.61 -16.40
C PHE A 299 -7.87 25.37 -15.14
N LEU A 300 -9.17 25.43 -14.91
CA LEU A 300 -9.76 26.05 -13.72
C LEU A 300 -9.34 25.38 -12.41
N ARG A 301 -9.19 24.04 -12.39
CA ARG A 301 -8.68 23.32 -11.22
C ARG A 301 -7.18 23.55 -10.99
N ARG A 302 -6.39 23.71 -12.07
CA ARG A 302 -4.96 24.11 -11.95
C ARG A 302 -4.82 25.49 -11.32
N ALA A 303 -5.63 26.45 -11.74
CA ALA A 303 -5.64 27.80 -11.19
C ALA A 303 -6.04 27.80 -9.70
N LYS A 304 -7.11 27.11 -9.33
CA LYS A 304 -7.58 26.99 -7.93
C LYS A 304 -6.54 26.38 -7.00
N ARG A 305 -5.81 25.34 -7.43
CA ARG A 305 -4.70 24.74 -6.66
C ARG A 305 -3.48 25.66 -6.52
N LYS A 306 -3.16 26.46 -7.55
CA LYS A 306 -2.09 27.44 -7.44
C LYS A 306 -2.43 28.51 -6.38
N ILE A 307 -3.67 28.97 -6.37
CA ILE A 307 -4.16 29.95 -5.38
C ILE A 307 -4.14 29.37 -3.96
N GLN A 308 -4.61 28.11 -3.75
CA GLN A 308 -4.59 27.46 -2.45
C GLN A 308 -3.18 27.19 -1.89
N LYS A 309 -2.17 27.03 -2.77
CA LYS A 309 -0.75 26.89 -2.34
C LYS A 309 -0.06 28.23 -2.07
N MET A 310 -0.67 29.34 -2.45
CA MET A 310 -0.17 30.71 -2.24
C MET A 310 -0.84 31.40 -1.04
N LEU A 311 -1.86 30.80 -0.47
CA LEU A 311 -2.47 31.24 0.79
C LEU A 311 -1.71 30.58 1.95
N PRO A 312 -1.29 31.38 2.98
CA PRO A 312 -0.51 30.92 4.10
C PRO A 312 -1.23 29.88 4.96
#